data_c02b0f7a2d65d43a3add64c652f96617
#
_entry.id   c02b0f7a2d65d43a3add64c652f96617
#
_cell.length_a   1.000
_cell.length_b   1.000
_cell.length_c   1.000
_cell.angle_alpha   90.00
_cell.angle_beta   90.00
_cell.angle_gamma   90.00
#
_symmetry.space_group_name_H-M   'P 1'
#
loop_
_entity.id
_entity.type
_entity.pdbx_description
1 polymer ?
#
loop_
_entity_poly.entity_id
_entity_poly.type
_entity_poly.pdbx_seq_one_letter_code
_entity_poly.pdbx_strand_id
1 'polypeptide(L)'
;ALELLHDVSQTPNAHMITRLRLDAELWNPAPQRKPHQNGRPRVKGARRPSPKQRLDDPNTLWTTLEVEHWYGHEKRNVAIYTATCVWYKSGFQPVLIRWVLVRDPQGQYDPQTFLSTHVDHTPEQILTWFVQRWRMEVTFEETRAHLGMETQRQWSDLAIARTTPVLLGLFSLVALMANDLIP
;
A
#
# COMPACT_ATOMS: atom_id res chain seq x y z
N ALA A 1 13.05 -0.89 -3.46
CA ALA A 1 11.68 -0.41 -3.18
C ALA A 1 11.43 0.98 -3.83
N LEU A 2 12.31 1.98 -3.63
CA LEU A 2 12.11 3.35 -4.16
C LEU A 2 12.18 3.40 -5.68
N GLU A 3 13.04 2.61 -6.30
CA GLU A 3 13.15 2.46 -7.75
C GLU A 3 11.83 1.96 -8.35
N LEU A 4 11.30 0.86 -7.82
CA LEU A 4 9.99 0.33 -8.23
C LEU A 4 8.85 1.35 -8.05
N LEU A 5 8.85 2.10 -6.96
CA LEU A 5 7.84 3.15 -6.74
C LEU A 5 7.98 4.29 -7.76
N HIS A 6 9.22 4.64 -8.12
CA HIS A 6 9.46 5.63 -9.17
C HIS A 6 8.94 5.11 -10.52
N ASP A 7 9.30 3.88 -10.91
CA ASP A 7 8.88 3.27 -12.18
C ASP A 7 7.36 3.19 -12.28
N VAL A 8 6.70 2.73 -11.20
CA VAL A 8 5.22 2.71 -11.14
C VAL A 8 4.64 4.11 -11.25
N SER A 9 5.25 5.12 -10.60
CA SER A 9 4.77 6.50 -10.67
C SER A 9 4.88 7.12 -12.06
N GLN A 10 5.73 6.56 -12.93
CA GLN A 10 5.87 6.97 -14.34
C GLN A 10 5.00 6.16 -15.30
N THR A 11 4.42 5.07 -14.84
CA THR A 11 3.58 4.20 -15.66
C THR A 11 2.15 4.73 -15.68
N PRO A 12 1.56 5.06 -16.85
CA PRO A 12 0.18 5.51 -16.93
C PRO A 12 -0.80 4.49 -16.33
N ASN A 13 -1.77 4.96 -15.56
CA ASN A 13 -2.82 4.15 -14.95
C ASN A 13 -2.33 3.05 -13.99
N ALA A 14 -1.05 3.08 -13.57
CA ALA A 14 -0.51 2.18 -12.57
C ALA A 14 -0.22 2.94 -11.28
N HIS A 15 -0.75 2.45 -10.17
CA HIS A 15 -0.55 3.04 -8.86
C HIS A 15 -0.16 1.96 -7.86
N MET A 16 0.73 2.29 -6.95
CA MET A 16 1.17 1.38 -5.91
C MET A 16 0.72 1.85 -4.54
N ILE A 17 0.14 0.92 -3.79
CA ILE A 17 -0.15 1.08 -2.37
C ILE A 17 0.68 0.05 -1.61
N THR A 18 1.45 0.53 -0.63
CA THR A 18 2.33 -0.35 0.17
C THR A 18 2.57 0.24 1.55
N ARG A 19 3.21 -0.53 2.42
CA ARG A 19 3.65 -0.04 3.72
C ARG A 19 4.80 0.94 3.58
N LEU A 20 4.74 2.01 4.37
CA LEU A 20 5.83 2.93 4.60
C LEU A 20 6.43 2.65 5.99
N ARG A 21 7.75 2.74 6.13
CA ARG A 21 8.40 2.59 7.43
C ARG A 21 8.07 3.79 8.33
N LEU A 22 7.91 3.55 9.63
CA LEU A 22 7.66 4.62 10.61
C LEU A 22 8.82 5.61 10.71
N ASP A 23 10.04 5.17 10.44
CA ASP A 23 11.26 5.98 10.43
C ASP A 23 11.59 6.59 9.07
N ALA A 24 10.67 6.50 8.09
CA ALA A 24 10.90 7.03 6.74
C ALA A 24 11.21 8.53 6.76
N GLU A 25 12.25 8.92 6.04
CA GLU A 25 12.58 10.33 5.83
C GLU A 25 11.68 10.93 4.77
N LEU A 26 10.89 11.90 5.17
CA LEU A 26 9.92 12.60 4.34
C LEU A 26 10.34 14.05 4.12
N TRP A 27 10.04 14.57 2.94
CA TRP A 27 10.48 15.89 2.50
C TRP A 27 9.32 16.66 1.87
N ASN A 28 9.39 17.98 1.93
CA ASN A 28 8.54 18.82 1.10
C ASN A 28 8.95 18.69 -0.37
N PRO A 29 8.05 18.96 -1.31
CA PRO A 29 8.42 19.15 -2.71
C PRO A 29 9.54 20.19 -2.85
N ALA A 30 10.37 20.01 -3.87
CA ALA A 30 11.39 20.99 -4.18
C ALA A 30 10.76 22.37 -4.43
N PRO A 31 11.32 23.48 -3.89
CA PRO A 31 10.83 24.80 -4.19
C PRO A 31 10.96 25.10 -5.68
N GLN A 32 10.02 25.86 -6.22
CA GLN A 32 10.11 26.33 -7.60
C GLN A 32 11.38 27.15 -7.78
N ARG A 33 12.10 26.87 -8.87
CA ARG A 33 13.31 27.62 -9.21
C ARG A 33 12.96 29.02 -9.64
N LYS A 34 13.63 30.01 -9.05
CA LYS A 34 13.49 31.40 -9.47
C LYS A 34 14.19 31.62 -10.82
N PRO A 35 13.69 32.52 -11.69
CA PRO A 35 14.43 32.93 -12.88
C PRO A 35 15.84 33.41 -12.49
N HIS A 36 16.84 33.05 -13.29
CA HIS A 36 18.26 33.42 -13.09
C HIS A 36 18.94 32.86 -11.82
N GLN A 37 18.34 31.87 -11.16
CA GLN A 37 18.98 31.22 -10.02
C GLN A 37 20.12 30.29 -10.51
N ASN A 38 21.36 30.57 -10.09
CA ASN A 38 22.53 29.75 -10.40
C ASN A 38 22.57 28.49 -9.52
N GLY A 39 23.28 27.45 -10.00
CA GLY A 39 23.50 26.20 -9.28
C GLY A 39 22.56 25.06 -9.67
N ARG A 40 22.84 23.86 -9.13
CA ARG A 40 22.04 22.65 -9.40
C ARG A 40 20.65 22.79 -8.78
N PRO A 41 19.57 22.48 -9.52
CA PRO A 41 18.22 22.45 -8.96
C PRO A 41 18.11 21.54 -7.74
N ARG A 42 17.39 21.97 -6.72
CA ARG A 42 17.08 21.13 -5.56
C ARG A 42 16.10 20.04 -5.99
N VAL A 43 16.36 18.81 -5.56
CA VAL A 43 15.46 17.65 -5.84
C VAL A 43 14.40 17.48 -4.76
N LYS A 44 14.54 18.15 -3.60
CA LYS A 44 13.63 18.09 -2.46
C LYS A 44 13.67 19.39 -1.67
N GLY A 45 12.59 19.66 -0.93
CA GLY A 45 12.47 20.81 -0.04
C GLY A 45 12.98 20.55 1.38
N ALA A 46 12.38 21.20 2.36
CA ALA A 46 12.69 21.00 3.79
C ALA A 46 12.28 19.59 4.26
N ARG A 47 13.02 19.06 5.22
CA ARG A 47 12.70 17.78 5.87
C ARG A 47 11.43 17.94 6.70
N ARG A 48 10.56 16.95 6.64
CA ARG A 48 9.34 16.84 7.45
C ARG A 48 9.55 15.89 8.62
N PRO A 49 8.75 15.99 9.68
CA PRO A 49 8.71 14.95 10.70
C PRO A 49 8.43 13.58 10.08
N SER A 50 9.13 12.55 10.57
CA SER A 50 8.85 11.16 10.19
C SER A 50 7.47 10.73 10.71
N PRO A 51 6.90 9.63 10.17
CA PRO A 51 5.67 9.06 10.72
C PRO A 51 5.76 8.77 12.22
N LYS A 52 6.91 8.27 12.70
CA LYS A 52 7.15 8.02 14.12
C LYS A 52 7.10 9.32 14.95
N GLN A 53 7.77 10.38 14.48
CA GLN A 53 7.72 11.68 15.15
C GLN A 53 6.30 12.25 15.18
N ARG A 54 5.49 12.01 14.14
CA ARG A 54 4.08 12.39 14.13
C ARG A 54 3.24 11.57 15.11
N LEU A 55 3.54 10.28 15.25
CA LEU A 55 2.87 9.41 16.21
C LEU A 55 3.13 9.87 17.65
N ASP A 56 4.36 10.28 17.94
CA ASP A 56 4.82 10.68 19.27
C ASP A 56 4.45 12.15 19.62
N ASP A 57 4.06 12.96 18.63
CA ASP A 57 3.70 14.38 18.82
C ASP A 57 2.26 14.49 19.35
N PRO A 58 2.07 15.01 20.60
CA PRO A 58 0.73 15.17 21.18
C PRO A 58 -0.15 16.19 20.43
N ASN A 59 0.44 17.06 19.61
CA ASN A 59 -0.29 18.05 18.81
C ASN A 59 -0.73 17.51 17.45
N THR A 60 -0.49 16.22 17.16
CA THR A 60 -0.95 15.63 15.91
C THR A 60 -2.48 15.58 15.88
N LEU A 61 -3.05 16.21 14.88
CA LEU A 61 -4.51 16.22 14.67
C LEU A 61 -4.92 14.89 14.03
N TRP A 62 -5.53 14.03 14.83
CA TRP A 62 -6.06 12.75 14.39
C TRP A 62 -7.49 12.89 13.89
N THR A 63 -7.80 12.21 12.80
CA THR A 63 -9.16 12.08 12.28
C THR A 63 -9.59 10.62 12.44
N THR A 64 -10.82 10.39 12.91
CA THR A 64 -11.38 9.03 12.97
C THR A 64 -11.91 8.62 11.61
N LEU A 65 -11.56 7.42 11.18
CA LEU A 65 -12.03 6.81 9.94
C LEU A 65 -12.55 5.40 10.26
N GLU A 66 -13.75 5.07 9.77
CA GLU A 66 -14.26 3.70 9.75
C GLU A 66 -13.68 2.97 8.54
N VAL A 67 -13.02 1.84 8.76
CA VAL A 67 -12.45 1.00 7.70
C VAL A 67 -13.17 -0.34 7.71
N GLU A 68 -13.68 -0.74 6.55
CA GLU A 68 -14.31 -2.03 6.35
C GLU A 68 -13.25 -3.14 6.22
N HIS A 69 -13.59 -4.33 6.73
CA HIS A 69 -12.75 -5.54 6.65
C HIS A 69 -11.34 -5.41 7.22
N TRP A 70 -11.14 -4.56 8.24
CA TRP A 70 -9.85 -4.38 8.88
C TRP A 70 -9.38 -5.65 9.58
N TYR A 71 -8.42 -6.37 8.99
CA TYR A 71 -7.80 -7.59 9.53
C TYR A 71 -8.81 -8.61 10.13
N GLY A 72 -9.88 -8.92 9.39
CA GLY A 72 -10.89 -9.90 9.80
C GLY A 72 -12.06 -9.33 10.60
N HIS A 73 -12.08 -8.03 10.90
CA HIS A 73 -13.25 -7.34 11.46
C HIS A 73 -14.12 -6.78 10.33
N GLU A 74 -15.45 -6.82 10.49
CA GLU A 74 -16.34 -6.23 9.49
C GLU A 74 -16.11 -4.74 9.33
N LYS A 75 -16.05 -4.03 10.46
CA LYS A 75 -15.81 -2.59 10.52
C LYS A 75 -14.96 -2.24 11.73
N ARG A 76 -14.05 -1.28 11.54
CA ARG A 76 -13.23 -0.77 12.64
C ARG A 76 -12.96 0.72 12.52
N ASN A 77 -13.12 1.42 13.64
CA ASN A 77 -12.72 2.82 13.76
C ASN A 77 -11.23 2.91 14.08
N VAL A 78 -10.50 3.59 13.24
CA VAL A 78 -9.07 3.87 13.40
C VAL A 78 -8.81 5.38 13.43
N ALA A 79 -7.81 5.80 14.18
CA ALA A 79 -7.34 7.18 14.14
C ALA A 79 -6.27 7.31 13.05
N ILE A 80 -6.44 8.26 12.14
CA ILE A 80 -5.53 8.48 11.03
C ILE A 80 -4.95 9.90 11.03
N TYR A 81 -3.73 10.00 10.51
CA TYR A 81 -3.13 11.24 10.03
C TYR A 81 -2.68 11.05 8.59
N THR A 82 -2.93 12.00 7.71
CA THR A 82 -2.55 11.90 6.30
C THR A 82 -1.90 13.18 5.80
N ALA A 83 -0.95 13.03 4.88
CA ALA A 83 -0.32 14.14 4.19
C ALA A 83 0.29 13.70 2.86
N THR A 84 0.54 14.65 1.98
CA THR A 84 1.37 14.46 0.79
C THR A 84 2.79 14.91 1.07
N CYS A 85 3.78 14.20 0.55
CA CYS A 85 5.19 14.53 0.70
C CYS A 85 6.01 13.90 -0.42
N VAL A 86 7.29 14.25 -0.45
CA VAL A 86 8.28 13.59 -1.30
C VAL A 86 9.03 12.55 -0.48
N TRP A 87 9.05 11.32 -0.95
CA TRP A 87 9.94 10.29 -0.43
C TRP A 87 11.19 10.24 -1.30
N TYR A 88 12.35 10.38 -0.67
CA TYR A 88 13.63 10.47 -1.35
C TYR A 88 14.72 9.72 -0.58
N LYS A 89 15.56 9.02 -1.32
CA LYS A 89 16.83 8.43 -0.86
C LYS A 89 17.91 8.80 -1.85
N SER A 90 19.11 9.06 -1.36
CA SER A 90 20.27 9.39 -2.22
C SER A 90 20.49 8.31 -3.28
N GLY A 91 20.75 8.72 -4.51
CA GLY A 91 20.92 7.84 -5.66
C GLY A 91 19.63 7.48 -6.41
N PHE A 92 18.44 7.87 -5.89
CA PHE A 92 17.16 7.61 -6.52
C PHE A 92 16.42 8.89 -6.88
N GLN A 93 15.47 8.79 -7.80
CA GLN A 93 14.56 9.89 -8.10
C GLN A 93 13.59 10.12 -6.94
N PRO A 94 13.23 11.38 -6.64
CA PRO A 94 12.21 11.68 -5.66
C PRO A 94 10.82 11.21 -6.15
N VAL A 95 10.04 10.59 -5.26
CA VAL A 95 8.69 10.15 -5.56
C VAL A 95 7.71 10.95 -4.72
N LEU A 96 6.74 11.60 -5.37
CA LEU A 96 5.63 12.26 -4.68
C LEU A 96 4.64 11.18 -4.23
N ILE A 97 4.31 11.19 -2.95
CA ILE A 97 3.41 10.21 -2.35
C ILE A 97 2.35 10.88 -1.49
N ARG A 98 1.19 10.24 -1.39
CA ARG A 98 0.29 10.42 -0.25
C ARG A 98 0.56 9.32 0.76
N TRP A 99 0.60 9.64 2.04
CA TRP A 99 0.78 8.64 3.09
C TRP A 99 -0.25 8.80 4.19
N VAL A 100 -0.54 7.70 4.85
CA VAL A 100 -1.52 7.59 5.92
C VAL A 100 -0.85 6.89 7.10
N LEU A 101 -0.80 7.55 8.25
CA LEU A 101 -0.43 6.95 9.52
C LEU A 101 -1.70 6.52 10.22
N VAL A 102 -1.74 5.27 10.66
CA VAL A 102 -2.88 4.66 11.33
C VAL A 102 -2.50 4.30 12.75
N ARG A 103 -3.34 4.66 13.69
CA ARG A 103 -3.26 4.25 15.08
C ARG A 103 -4.59 3.63 15.50
N ASP A 104 -4.53 2.49 16.15
CA ASP A 104 -5.69 1.88 16.78
C ASP A 104 -5.98 2.56 18.11
N PRO A 105 -7.12 3.22 18.30
CA PRO A 105 -7.49 3.84 19.58
C PRO A 105 -7.63 2.82 20.73
N GLN A 106 -7.91 1.56 20.42
CA GLN A 106 -8.08 0.47 21.40
C GLN A 106 -6.74 -0.21 21.74
N GLY A 107 -5.65 0.10 21.00
CA GLY A 107 -4.32 -0.44 21.26
C GLY A 107 -4.15 -1.94 20.97
N GLN A 108 -5.04 -2.54 20.17
CA GLN A 108 -4.96 -3.96 19.79
C GLN A 108 -3.97 -4.18 18.64
N TYR A 109 -3.71 -3.15 17.83
CA TYR A 109 -2.80 -3.21 16.69
C TYR A 109 -1.72 -2.13 16.81
N ASP A 110 -0.52 -2.52 16.44
CA ASP A 110 0.60 -1.58 16.35
C ASP A 110 0.33 -0.50 15.31
N PRO A 111 0.82 0.73 15.54
CA PRO A 111 0.73 1.79 14.55
C PRO A 111 1.38 1.41 13.23
N GLN A 112 0.73 1.73 12.14
CA GLN A 112 1.16 1.39 10.79
C GLN A 112 1.11 2.62 9.89
N THR A 113 1.97 2.62 8.88
CA THR A 113 1.99 3.67 7.88
C THR A 113 1.89 3.07 6.49
N PHE A 114 1.06 3.66 5.66
CA PHE A 114 0.83 3.26 4.28
C PHE A 114 1.11 4.44 3.34
N LEU A 115 1.47 4.14 2.12
CA LEU A 115 1.64 5.15 1.07
C LEU A 115 0.90 4.75 -0.20
N SER A 116 0.55 5.76 -0.99
CA SER A 116 0.13 5.63 -2.38
C SER A 116 1.01 6.52 -3.27
N THR A 117 1.35 6.03 -4.46
CA THR A 117 2.00 6.83 -5.50
C THR A 117 1.05 7.80 -6.19
N HIS A 118 -0.27 7.66 -5.97
CA HIS A 118 -1.28 8.61 -6.45
C HIS A 118 -1.74 9.51 -5.32
N VAL A 119 -1.50 10.80 -5.45
CA VAL A 119 -1.71 11.77 -4.36
C VAL A 119 -3.18 12.09 -4.09
N ASP A 120 -4.06 11.81 -5.06
CA ASP A 120 -5.50 12.09 -4.93
C ASP A 120 -6.28 10.92 -4.30
N HIS A 121 -5.63 9.76 -4.10
CA HIS A 121 -6.26 8.66 -3.36
C HIS A 121 -6.63 9.12 -1.95
N THR A 122 -7.87 8.87 -1.54
CA THR A 122 -8.32 9.17 -0.19
C THR A 122 -7.66 8.21 0.82
N PRO A 123 -7.52 8.59 2.10
CA PRO A 123 -7.03 7.68 3.13
C PRO A 123 -7.83 6.39 3.21
N GLU A 124 -9.15 6.47 3.07
CA GLU A 124 -10.05 5.32 3.05
C GLU A 124 -9.73 4.36 1.90
N GLN A 125 -9.57 4.87 0.67
CA GLN A 125 -9.17 4.06 -0.48
C GLN A 125 -7.84 3.35 -0.24
N ILE A 126 -6.84 4.08 0.28
CA ILE A 126 -5.51 3.52 0.55
C ILE A 126 -5.61 2.36 1.55
N LEU A 127 -6.37 2.53 2.63
CA LEU A 127 -6.51 1.51 3.66
C LEU A 127 -7.34 0.32 3.16
N THR A 128 -8.47 0.57 2.50
CA THR A 128 -9.33 -0.48 1.94
C THR A 128 -8.56 -1.34 0.94
N TRP A 129 -7.87 -0.73 -0.03
CA TRP A 129 -7.12 -1.51 -1.02
C TRP A 129 -5.91 -2.23 -0.42
N PHE A 130 -5.25 -1.65 0.58
CA PHE A 130 -4.19 -2.36 1.27
C PHE A 130 -4.70 -3.61 2.00
N VAL A 131 -5.83 -3.52 2.67
CA VAL A 131 -6.45 -4.65 3.37
C VAL A 131 -6.95 -5.71 2.38
N GLN A 132 -7.50 -5.30 1.23
CA GLN A 132 -7.92 -6.23 0.17
C GLN A 132 -6.78 -7.11 -0.36
N ARG A 133 -5.52 -6.67 -0.26
CA ARG A 133 -4.36 -7.51 -0.58
C ARG A 133 -4.36 -8.84 0.21
N TRP A 134 -4.86 -8.83 1.44
CA TRP A 134 -4.97 -10.03 2.26
C TRP A 134 -5.86 -11.11 1.64
N ARG A 135 -6.83 -10.74 0.82
CA ARG A 135 -7.67 -11.70 0.08
C ARG A 135 -6.86 -12.58 -0.86
N MET A 136 -5.75 -12.10 -1.40
CA MET A 136 -4.85 -12.94 -2.20
C MET A 136 -4.19 -14.04 -1.36
N GLU A 137 -3.77 -13.72 -0.14
CA GLU A 137 -3.18 -14.71 0.77
C GLU A 137 -4.21 -15.78 1.13
N VAL A 138 -5.44 -15.39 1.44
CA VAL A 138 -6.56 -16.31 1.65
C VAL A 138 -6.83 -17.14 0.38
N THR A 139 -6.84 -16.54 -0.80
CA THR A 139 -7.01 -17.26 -2.07
C THR A 139 -5.94 -18.34 -2.25
N PHE A 140 -4.68 -18.04 -1.96
CA PHE A 140 -3.61 -19.03 -2.02
C PHE A 140 -3.78 -20.14 -0.98
N GLU A 141 -4.17 -19.80 0.24
CA GLU A 141 -4.45 -20.75 1.31
C GLU A 141 -5.57 -21.73 0.92
N GLU A 142 -6.71 -21.20 0.49
CA GLU A 142 -7.86 -22.00 0.04
C GLU A 142 -7.52 -22.85 -1.19
N THR A 143 -6.78 -22.30 -2.14
CA THR A 143 -6.37 -23.03 -3.35
C THR A 143 -5.39 -24.16 -3.01
N ARG A 144 -4.52 -23.99 -2.03
CA ARG A 144 -3.67 -25.06 -1.50
C ARG A 144 -4.49 -26.14 -0.80
N ALA A 145 -5.40 -25.72 0.08
CA ALA A 145 -6.19 -26.64 0.90
C ALA A 145 -7.15 -27.48 0.06
N HIS A 146 -7.80 -26.88 -0.94
CA HIS A 146 -8.92 -27.52 -1.64
C HIS A 146 -8.66 -27.90 -3.10
N LEU A 147 -7.72 -27.25 -3.77
CA LEU A 147 -7.43 -27.50 -5.19
C LEU A 147 -6.03 -28.10 -5.43
N GLY A 148 -5.26 -28.37 -4.36
CA GLY A 148 -3.97 -29.00 -4.45
C GLY A 148 -2.88 -28.16 -5.11
N MET A 149 -2.97 -26.83 -5.06
CA MET A 149 -1.90 -25.95 -5.49
C MET A 149 -0.64 -26.23 -4.65
N GLU A 150 0.55 -26.25 -5.28
CA GLU A 150 1.85 -26.59 -4.68
C GLU A 150 2.03 -28.07 -4.27
N THR A 151 1.00 -28.89 -4.35
CA THR A 151 1.11 -30.36 -4.13
C THR A 151 1.28 -31.14 -5.44
N GLN A 152 1.31 -30.45 -6.55
CA GLN A 152 1.41 -31.00 -7.90
C GLN A 152 2.77 -31.66 -8.11
N ARG A 153 2.77 -32.97 -8.39
CA ARG A 153 3.97 -33.71 -8.76
C ARG A 153 4.21 -33.64 -10.27
N GLN A 154 4.47 -32.44 -10.77
CA GLN A 154 4.73 -32.22 -12.18
C GLN A 154 6.23 -32.04 -12.43
N TRP A 155 6.71 -32.69 -13.51
CA TRP A 155 8.13 -32.80 -13.83
C TRP A 155 8.60 -31.82 -14.91
N SER A 156 7.68 -31.15 -15.59
CA SER A 156 8.04 -30.20 -16.63
C SER A 156 7.65 -28.77 -16.25
N ASP A 157 8.54 -27.80 -16.48
CA ASP A 157 8.32 -26.38 -16.24
C ASP A 157 7.05 -25.87 -16.94
N LEU A 158 6.78 -26.40 -18.15
CA LEU A 158 5.59 -26.05 -18.92
C LEU A 158 4.30 -26.52 -18.25
N ALA A 159 4.30 -27.71 -17.64
CA ALA A 159 3.15 -28.21 -16.90
C ALA A 159 2.91 -27.37 -15.63
N ILE A 160 3.96 -27.02 -14.89
CA ILE A 160 3.89 -26.16 -13.72
C ILE A 160 3.34 -24.78 -14.11
N ALA A 161 3.89 -24.16 -15.16
CA ALA A 161 3.47 -22.86 -15.65
C ALA A 161 2.00 -22.79 -16.11
N ARG A 162 1.44 -23.92 -16.54
CA ARG A 162 0.03 -23.98 -16.97
C ARG A 162 -0.93 -24.34 -15.85
N THR A 163 -0.54 -25.22 -14.95
CA THR A 163 -1.45 -25.76 -13.93
C THR A 163 -1.77 -24.74 -12.85
N THR A 164 -0.80 -23.99 -12.36
CA THR A 164 -1.04 -22.97 -11.31
C THR A 164 -2.06 -21.90 -11.75
N PRO A 165 -1.94 -21.27 -12.94
CA PRO A 165 -2.97 -20.35 -13.43
C PRO A 165 -4.35 -20.99 -13.60
N VAL A 166 -4.42 -22.25 -14.03
CA VAL A 166 -5.69 -22.98 -14.18
C VAL A 166 -6.37 -23.21 -12.84
N LEU A 167 -5.63 -23.59 -11.80
CA LEU A 167 -6.18 -23.77 -10.46
C LEU A 167 -6.68 -22.46 -9.86
N LEU A 168 -5.96 -21.35 -10.04
CA LEU A 168 -6.41 -20.02 -9.63
C LEU A 168 -7.65 -19.57 -10.42
N GLY A 169 -7.69 -19.88 -11.72
CA GLY A 169 -8.88 -19.64 -12.55
C GLY A 169 -10.09 -20.46 -12.10
N LEU A 170 -9.89 -21.73 -11.76
CA LEU A 170 -10.94 -22.60 -11.20
C LEU A 170 -11.44 -22.04 -9.87
N PHE A 171 -10.56 -21.64 -8.97
CA PHE A 171 -10.96 -20.97 -7.72
C PHE A 171 -11.82 -19.74 -7.98
N SER A 172 -11.43 -18.89 -8.93
CA SER A 172 -12.19 -17.69 -9.30
C SER A 172 -13.59 -18.03 -9.82
N LEU A 173 -13.70 -19.08 -10.64
CA LEU A 173 -15.02 -19.55 -11.14
C LEU A 173 -15.89 -20.06 -10.00
N VAL A 174 -15.34 -20.86 -9.08
CA VAL A 174 -16.09 -21.37 -7.92
C VAL A 174 -16.54 -20.20 -7.02
N ALA A 175 -15.67 -19.22 -6.78
CA ALA A 175 -16.00 -18.04 -5.99
C ALA A 175 -17.15 -17.20 -6.63
N LEU A 176 -17.11 -17.02 -7.95
CA LEU A 176 -18.18 -16.34 -8.70
C LEU A 176 -19.51 -17.12 -8.59
N MET A 177 -19.47 -18.43 -8.83
CA MET A 177 -20.69 -19.28 -8.71
C MET A 177 -21.26 -19.26 -7.29
N ALA A 178 -20.40 -19.30 -6.27
CA ALA A 178 -20.83 -19.21 -4.88
C ALA A 178 -21.50 -17.85 -4.57
N ASN A 179 -20.93 -16.77 -5.11
CA ASN A 179 -21.51 -15.42 -4.94
C ASN A 179 -22.89 -15.30 -5.57
N ASP A 180 -23.13 -15.97 -6.69
CA ASP A 180 -24.44 -15.98 -7.37
C ASP A 180 -25.49 -16.85 -6.63
N LEU A 181 -25.04 -17.77 -5.78
CA LEU A 181 -25.92 -18.68 -5.02
C LEU A 181 -26.26 -18.18 -3.61
N ILE A 182 -25.51 -17.19 -3.10
CA ILE A 182 -25.75 -16.59 -1.78
C ILE A 182 -26.54 -15.29 -2.02
N PRO A 183 -27.83 -15.23 -1.62
CA PRO A 183 -28.67 -14.05 -1.80
C PRO A 183 -28.22 -12.86 -0.95
#